data_dbc9317f4b66ed46df500eff381fffba
#
_entry.id   dbc9317f4b66ed46df500eff381fffba
#
_cell.length_a   1.000
_cell.length_b   1.000
_cell.length_c   1.000
_cell.angle_alpha   90.00
_cell.angle_beta   90.00
_cell.angle_gamma   90.00
#
_symmetry.space_group_name_H-M   'P 1'
#
loop_
_entity.id
_entity.type
_entity.pdbx_description
1 polymer ?
#
loop_
_entity_poly.entity_id
_entity_poly.type
_entity_poly.pdbx_seq_one_letter_code
_entity_poly.pdbx_strand_id
1 'polypeptide(L)'
;MDKLLPMSTKEITRLEVMQRLKDNLLGQKEAALLLGLSVRQVKRLWRKYRKGGAKSLISARRGQASNHRLDAEVVQEALDWIKQKYADFGPTLAHEKLVEVHQVPISRESVRRLMIEEELWKPRRAKKAEVHQLRERRACFGELIQIDGSDHAWFEERGERCTLLVFIDDATGKLVELWFVPEETFFGYTEAGRHYFERDGKPVAFYSDRHGIFRVNTPQPLGTTPGLTQFGRAMQELDVQILCAHSPQAKGRVERVIQTLQDRLVKELRLRNISTIQAANAFLPEFREDFNRRFAVPARSTHDAHRPLLPSDNLDRILTHQKTGVLSKNLTVQYHKIIYQIQTERPTYALQKAPVTICENAKGEVTILYKNQPLAYTTYRKLAPQAEVVDTKQLNRTIPLPKPPASNHPWRTYGKHLNGKPTQQSTPLGTD
;
A
#
# COMPACT_ATOMS: atom_id res chain seq x y z
N MET A 1 26.12 11.28 -62.46
CA MET A 1 25.81 11.24 -61.03
C MET A 1 25.31 9.84 -60.70
N ASP A 2 26.10 9.06 -59.97
CA ASP A 2 25.71 7.74 -59.54
C ASP A 2 24.54 7.83 -58.54
N LYS A 3 23.39 7.29 -58.94
CA LYS A 3 22.20 7.27 -58.11
C LYS A 3 22.43 6.32 -56.95
N LEU A 4 22.59 6.87 -55.73
CA LEU A 4 22.62 6.14 -54.48
C LEU A 4 21.34 5.29 -54.35
N LEU A 5 21.49 3.98 -54.15
CA LEU A 5 20.38 3.07 -53.89
C LEU A 5 20.27 2.80 -52.39
N PRO A 6 19.24 3.29 -51.69
CA PRO A 6 19.05 2.99 -50.29
C PRO A 6 18.67 1.51 -50.13
N MET A 7 19.48 0.72 -49.44
CA MET A 7 19.31 -0.70 -49.21
C MET A 7 19.37 -1.02 -47.72
N SER A 8 18.53 -1.95 -47.25
CA SER A 8 18.63 -2.50 -45.90
C SER A 8 19.81 -3.44 -45.78
N THR A 9 20.31 -3.70 -44.55
CA THR A 9 21.40 -4.67 -44.29
C THR A 9 21.15 -6.03 -44.97
N LYS A 10 19.90 -6.54 -44.88
CA LYS A 10 19.50 -7.78 -45.53
C LYS A 10 19.61 -7.72 -47.07
N GLU A 11 19.34 -6.57 -47.67
CA GLU A 11 19.44 -6.38 -49.13
C GLU A 11 20.89 -6.23 -49.57
N ILE A 12 21.74 -5.57 -48.74
CA ILE A 12 23.18 -5.49 -48.94
C ILE A 12 23.82 -6.89 -48.89
N THR A 13 23.53 -7.67 -47.84
CA THR A 13 24.03 -9.05 -47.74
C THR A 13 23.59 -9.92 -48.94
N ARG A 14 22.34 -9.75 -49.42
CA ARG A 14 21.87 -10.41 -50.63
C ARG A 14 22.65 -9.95 -51.89
N LEU A 15 22.94 -8.66 -51.97
CA LEU A 15 23.71 -8.11 -53.08
C LEU A 15 25.13 -8.70 -53.14
N GLU A 16 25.82 -8.72 -51.98
CA GLU A 16 27.16 -9.31 -51.88
C GLU A 16 27.18 -10.78 -52.28
N VAL A 17 26.22 -11.58 -51.83
CA VAL A 17 26.12 -13.00 -52.21
C VAL A 17 25.78 -13.17 -53.69
N MET A 18 24.93 -12.29 -54.26
CA MET A 18 24.62 -12.33 -55.69
C MET A 18 25.82 -11.90 -56.56
N GLN A 19 26.67 -10.98 -56.11
CA GLN A 19 27.92 -10.62 -56.75
C GLN A 19 28.88 -11.81 -56.78
N ARG A 20 29.10 -12.50 -55.65
CA ARG A 20 29.94 -13.70 -55.58
C ARG A 20 29.41 -14.82 -56.47
N LEU A 21 28.08 -14.97 -56.58
CA LEU A 21 27.46 -15.90 -57.55
C LEU A 21 27.74 -15.50 -59.00
N LYS A 22 27.75 -14.20 -59.33
CA LYS A 22 28.08 -13.69 -60.68
C LYS A 22 29.52 -13.93 -61.00
N ASP A 23 30.43 -13.83 -60.07
CA ASP A 23 31.87 -13.99 -60.22
C ASP A 23 32.30 -15.48 -60.13
N ASN A 24 31.34 -16.43 -60.09
CA ASN A 24 31.51 -17.87 -59.92
C ASN A 24 32.30 -18.27 -58.66
N LEU A 25 32.38 -17.42 -57.70
CA LEU A 25 33.05 -17.63 -56.37
C LEU A 25 32.22 -18.45 -55.41
N LEU A 26 30.95 -18.70 -55.72
CA LEU A 26 30.00 -19.35 -54.83
C LEU A 26 28.95 -20.13 -55.58
N GLY A 27 28.64 -21.37 -55.14
CA GLY A 27 27.54 -22.16 -55.66
C GLY A 27 26.16 -21.75 -55.09
N GLN A 28 25.07 -22.06 -55.83
CA GLN A 28 23.71 -21.72 -55.36
C GLN A 28 23.30 -22.42 -54.06
N LYS A 29 23.87 -23.61 -53.77
CA LYS A 29 23.64 -24.33 -52.52
C LYS A 29 24.31 -23.60 -51.34
N GLU A 30 25.55 -23.16 -51.54
CA GLU A 30 26.30 -22.40 -50.53
C GLU A 30 25.70 -21.01 -50.28
N ALA A 31 25.26 -20.33 -51.36
CA ALA A 31 24.51 -19.08 -51.22
C ALA A 31 23.22 -19.23 -50.42
N ALA A 32 22.55 -20.38 -50.51
CA ALA A 32 21.35 -20.68 -49.72
C ALA A 32 21.68 -20.83 -48.25
N LEU A 33 22.79 -21.50 -47.93
CA LEU A 33 23.28 -21.60 -46.54
C LEU A 33 23.65 -20.23 -45.97
N LEU A 34 24.42 -19.42 -46.68
CA LEU A 34 24.85 -18.10 -46.25
C LEU A 34 23.68 -17.12 -45.99
N LEU A 35 22.65 -17.21 -46.85
CA LEU A 35 21.47 -16.34 -46.72
C LEU A 35 20.37 -16.89 -45.81
N GLY A 36 20.49 -18.13 -45.31
CA GLY A 36 19.44 -18.82 -44.58
C GLY A 36 18.15 -18.98 -45.39
N LEU A 37 18.27 -19.19 -46.70
CA LEU A 37 17.18 -19.33 -47.68
C LEU A 37 17.16 -20.67 -48.33
N SER A 38 16.01 -21.07 -48.89
CA SER A 38 15.96 -22.25 -49.74
C SER A 38 16.67 -22.01 -51.09
N VAL A 39 17.23 -23.06 -51.69
CA VAL A 39 17.87 -22.97 -53.02
C VAL A 39 16.92 -22.44 -54.09
N ARG A 40 15.59 -22.73 -53.96
CA ARG A 40 14.54 -22.17 -54.82
C ARG A 40 14.42 -20.66 -54.69
N GLN A 41 14.53 -20.15 -53.49
CA GLN A 41 14.51 -18.68 -53.23
C GLN A 41 15.76 -17.99 -53.76
N VAL A 42 16.94 -18.61 -53.60
CA VAL A 42 18.22 -18.12 -54.19
C VAL A 42 18.13 -18.07 -55.72
N LYS A 43 17.63 -19.15 -56.39
CA LYS A 43 17.39 -19.13 -57.83
C LYS A 43 16.47 -17.99 -58.30
N ARG A 44 15.42 -17.68 -57.49
CA ARG A 44 14.52 -16.55 -57.79
C ARG A 44 15.23 -15.21 -57.63
N LEU A 45 16.00 -15.02 -56.58
CA LEU A 45 16.80 -13.81 -56.33
C LEU A 45 17.88 -13.64 -57.41
N TRP A 46 18.58 -14.69 -57.77
CA TRP A 46 19.57 -14.70 -58.83
C TRP A 46 18.98 -14.32 -60.18
N ARG A 47 17.83 -14.87 -60.57
CA ARG A 47 17.12 -14.50 -61.79
C ARG A 47 16.73 -13.02 -61.81
N LYS A 48 16.25 -12.49 -60.66
CA LYS A 48 15.93 -11.05 -60.50
C LYS A 48 17.19 -10.19 -60.65
N TYR A 49 18.28 -10.57 -59.96
CA TYR A 49 19.55 -9.83 -60.03
C TYR A 49 20.15 -9.82 -61.46
N ARG A 50 20.10 -10.91 -62.16
CA ARG A 50 20.55 -10.98 -63.57
C ARG A 50 19.77 -10.07 -64.51
N LYS A 51 18.46 -9.88 -64.24
CA LYS A 51 17.59 -9.01 -65.07
C LYS A 51 17.69 -7.55 -64.73
N GLY A 52 17.81 -7.18 -63.46
CA GLY A 52 17.65 -5.79 -63.00
C GLY A 52 18.76 -5.30 -62.09
N GLY A 53 19.86 -6.04 -61.92
CA GLY A 53 20.99 -5.66 -61.09
C GLY A 53 20.62 -5.47 -59.60
N ALA A 54 21.41 -4.68 -58.90
CA ALA A 54 21.21 -4.39 -57.46
C ALA A 54 19.82 -3.84 -57.14
N LYS A 55 19.25 -2.99 -58.01
CA LYS A 55 17.92 -2.40 -57.83
C LYS A 55 16.80 -3.45 -57.66
N SER A 56 16.96 -4.60 -58.35
CA SER A 56 15.93 -5.67 -58.32
C SER A 56 15.90 -6.47 -57.01
N LEU A 57 16.93 -6.33 -56.15
CA LEU A 57 16.99 -6.95 -54.83
C LEU A 57 16.29 -6.14 -53.76
N ILE A 58 15.96 -4.89 -54.01
CA ILE A 58 15.19 -4.01 -53.14
C ILE A 58 13.77 -4.61 -53.04
N SER A 59 13.24 -4.64 -51.80
CA SER A 59 11.90 -5.16 -51.56
C SER A 59 10.83 -4.32 -52.28
N ALA A 60 10.04 -4.95 -53.15
CA ALA A 60 8.92 -4.29 -53.83
C ALA A 60 7.79 -3.87 -52.86
N ARG A 61 7.82 -4.36 -51.62
CA ARG A 61 6.87 -3.97 -50.59
C ARG A 61 7.27 -2.67 -49.83
N ARG A 62 8.44 -2.13 -50.14
CA ARG A 62 8.93 -0.91 -49.50
C ARG A 62 8.01 0.26 -49.91
N GLY A 63 7.49 0.97 -48.93
CA GLY A 63 6.53 2.07 -49.12
C GLY A 63 5.09 1.63 -49.40
N GLN A 64 4.79 0.36 -49.44
CA GLN A 64 3.42 -0.13 -49.55
C GLN A 64 2.82 -0.31 -48.13
N ALA A 65 1.55 0.08 -47.96
CA ALA A 65 0.83 -0.17 -46.74
C ALA A 65 0.70 -1.67 -46.44
N SER A 66 0.76 -2.04 -45.19
CA SER A 66 0.53 -3.43 -44.77
C SER A 66 -0.90 -3.86 -45.09
N ASN A 67 -1.11 -5.12 -45.49
CA ASN A 67 -2.45 -5.70 -45.64
C ASN A 67 -3.23 -5.76 -44.32
N HIS A 68 -2.56 -5.55 -43.21
CA HIS A 68 -3.15 -5.45 -41.85
C HIS A 68 -3.22 -4.00 -41.34
N ARG A 69 -3.22 -3.01 -42.26
CA ARG A 69 -3.42 -1.63 -41.90
C ARG A 69 -4.85 -1.47 -41.39
N LEU A 70 -5.01 -0.83 -40.22
CA LEU A 70 -6.33 -0.48 -39.72
C LEU A 70 -6.99 0.55 -40.64
N ASP A 71 -8.30 0.49 -40.74
CA ASP A 71 -9.09 1.48 -41.47
C ASP A 71 -8.88 2.86 -40.84
N ALA A 72 -8.86 3.89 -41.69
CA ALA A 72 -8.61 5.25 -41.22
C ALA A 72 -9.71 5.75 -40.29
N GLU A 73 -10.93 5.31 -40.48
CA GLU A 73 -12.08 5.62 -39.60
C GLU A 73 -11.88 5.07 -38.22
N VAL A 74 -11.47 3.80 -38.09
CA VAL A 74 -11.17 3.15 -36.78
C VAL A 74 -10.03 3.85 -36.04
N VAL A 75 -9.01 4.28 -36.79
CA VAL A 75 -7.86 5.02 -36.21
C VAL A 75 -8.33 6.37 -35.70
N GLN A 76 -9.14 7.10 -36.50
CA GLN A 76 -9.63 8.41 -36.12
C GLN A 76 -10.57 8.32 -34.91
N GLU A 77 -11.50 7.38 -34.90
CA GLU A 77 -12.40 7.14 -33.78
C GLU A 77 -11.61 6.83 -32.49
N ALA A 78 -10.61 5.97 -32.56
CA ALA A 78 -9.75 5.65 -31.40
C ALA A 78 -9.03 6.90 -30.88
N LEU A 79 -8.48 7.74 -31.76
CA LEU A 79 -7.79 8.97 -31.39
C LEU A 79 -8.74 10.00 -30.76
N ASP A 80 -9.94 10.13 -31.27
CA ASP A 80 -10.92 11.07 -30.74
C ASP A 80 -11.34 10.68 -29.31
N TRP A 81 -11.60 9.39 -29.05
CA TRP A 81 -11.86 8.91 -27.70
C TRP A 81 -10.68 9.10 -26.74
N ILE A 82 -9.46 8.79 -27.22
CA ILE A 82 -8.25 8.97 -26.39
C ILE A 82 -8.08 10.44 -26.02
N LYS A 83 -8.18 11.36 -27.00
CA LYS A 83 -7.99 12.80 -26.75
C LYS A 83 -9.07 13.39 -25.85
N GLN A 84 -10.32 12.94 -25.97
CA GLN A 84 -11.43 13.47 -25.19
C GLN A 84 -11.48 12.95 -23.74
N LYS A 85 -11.25 11.65 -23.54
CA LYS A 85 -11.51 11.01 -22.23
C LYS A 85 -10.30 10.32 -21.60
N TYR A 86 -9.28 9.98 -22.39
CA TYR A 86 -8.19 9.08 -21.96
C TYR A 86 -6.81 9.66 -22.24
N ALA A 87 -6.68 10.98 -22.31
CA ALA A 87 -5.42 11.65 -22.68
C ALA A 87 -4.24 11.33 -21.74
N ASP A 88 -4.50 11.12 -20.46
CA ASP A 88 -3.52 10.76 -19.43
C ASP A 88 -3.43 9.26 -19.15
N PHE A 89 -4.15 8.43 -19.91
CA PHE A 89 -4.13 6.98 -19.73
C PHE A 89 -2.86 6.37 -20.33
N GLY A 90 -2.37 5.29 -19.70
CA GLY A 90 -1.39 4.45 -20.35
C GLY A 90 -2.04 3.62 -21.48
N PRO A 91 -1.27 3.20 -22.50
CA PRO A 91 -1.83 2.51 -23.68
C PRO A 91 -2.62 1.24 -23.36
N THR A 92 -2.29 0.56 -22.28
CA THR A 92 -3.01 -0.66 -21.87
C THR A 92 -4.40 -0.34 -21.37
N LEU A 93 -4.54 0.64 -20.46
CA LEU A 93 -5.83 1.03 -19.93
C LEU A 93 -6.69 1.73 -21.00
N ALA A 94 -6.08 2.58 -21.84
CA ALA A 94 -6.77 3.20 -22.98
C ALA A 94 -7.33 2.14 -23.93
N HIS A 95 -6.55 1.12 -24.30
CA HIS A 95 -7.01 0.01 -25.14
C HIS A 95 -8.19 -0.74 -24.50
N GLU A 96 -8.13 -1.04 -23.21
CA GLU A 96 -9.22 -1.72 -22.51
C GLU A 96 -10.52 -0.92 -22.62
N LYS A 97 -10.45 0.41 -22.40
CA LYS A 97 -11.64 1.27 -22.52
C LYS A 97 -12.15 1.39 -23.95
N LEU A 98 -11.26 1.49 -24.94
CA LEU A 98 -11.65 1.51 -26.36
C LEU A 98 -12.41 0.25 -26.77
N VAL A 99 -11.92 -0.92 -26.32
CA VAL A 99 -12.54 -2.20 -26.72
C VAL A 99 -13.79 -2.49 -25.88
N GLU A 100 -13.75 -2.31 -24.56
CA GLU A 100 -14.82 -2.74 -23.66
C GLU A 100 -15.99 -1.76 -23.62
N VAL A 101 -15.72 -0.45 -23.69
CA VAL A 101 -16.75 0.60 -23.57
C VAL A 101 -17.21 1.09 -24.95
N HIS A 102 -16.26 1.31 -25.86
CA HIS A 102 -16.54 1.90 -27.17
C HIS A 102 -16.57 0.88 -28.31
N GLN A 103 -16.25 -0.40 -28.03
CA GLN A 103 -16.27 -1.50 -29.00
C GLN A 103 -15.38 -1.26 -30.24
N VAL A 104 -14.35 -0.41 -30.11
CA VAL A 104 -13.41 -0.13 -31.20
C VAL A 104 -12.50 -1.34 -31.43
N PRO A 105 -12.46 -1.94 -32.64
CA PRO A 105 -11.69 -3.15 -32.93
C PRO A 105 -10.21 -2.85 -33.18
N ILE A 106 -9.48 -2.49 -32.13
CA ILE A 106 -8.08 -2.08 -32.20
C ILE A 106 -7.20 -2.93 -31.28
N SER A 107 -5.96 -3.22 -31.68
CA SER A 107 -5.01 -3.94 -30.82
C SER A 107 -4.32 -3.00 -29.84
N ARG A 108 -3.89 -3.54 -28.67
CA ARG A 108 -3.11 -2.78 -27.67
C ARG A 108 -1.84 -2.15 -28.27
N GLU A 109 -1.14 -2.89 -29.14
CA GLU A 109 0.07 -2.39 -29.76
C GLU A 109 -0.21 -1.28 -30.78
N SER A 110 -1.35 -1.35 -31.48
CA SER A 110 -1.80 -0.25 -32.34
C SER A 110 -2.11 1.01 -31.54
N VAL A 111 -2.84 0.87 -30.43
CA VAL A 111 -3.08 2.00 -29.49
C VAL A 111 -1.78 2.59 -28.99
N ARG A 112 -0.83 1.75 -28.57
CA ARG A 112 0.49 2.22 -28.11
C ARG A 112 1.23 3.01 -29.16
N ARG A 113 1.23 2.55 -30.41
CA ARG A 113 1.88 3.28 -31.53
C ARG A 113 1.19 4.59 -31.83
N LEU A 114 -0.13 4.58 -31.94
CA LEU A 114 -0.90 5.81 -32.16
C LEU A 114 -0.65 6.86 -31.09
N MET A 115 -0.65 6.45 -29.81
CA MET A 115 -0.37 7.37 -28.71
C MET A 115 1.06 7.92 -28.71
N ILE A 116 2.03 7.17 -29.23
CA ILE A 116 3.41 7.65 -29.43
C ILE A 116 3.48 8.63 -30.60
N GLU A 117 2.86 8.29 -31.72
CA GLU A 117 2.85 9.10 -32.96
C GLU A 117 2.18 10.47 -32.72
N GLU A 118 1.11 10.47 -31.93
CA GLU A 118 0.38 11.70 -31.53
C GLU A 118 0.95 12.40 -30.28
N GLU A 119 2.13 11.97 -29.80
CA GLU A 119 2.80 12.51 -28.60
C GLU A 119 1.99 12.46 -27.28
N LEU A 120 0.90 11.67 -27.26
CA LEU A 120 0.05 11.50 -26.09
C LEU A 120 0.68 10.61 -25.01
N TRP A 121 1.64 9.79 -25.40
CA TRP A 121 2.34 8.90 -24.46
C TRP A 121 3.80 8.68 -24.88
N LYS A 122 4.70 8.73 -23.87
CA LYS A 122 6.15 8.49 -24.08
C LYS A 122 6.58 7.22 -23.35
N PRO A 123 7.28 6.29 -24.05
CA PRO A 123 7.81 5.10 -23.39
C PRO A 123 8.78 5.50 -22.27
N ARG A 124 8.63 4.89 -21.09
CA ARG A 124 9.62 5.05 -20.03
C ARG A 124 10.96 4.47 -20.49
N ARG A 125 12.06 5.20 -20.27
CA ARG A 125 13.40 4.65 -20.51
C ARG A 125 13.56 3.38 -19.68
N ALA A 126 14.09 2.32 -20.29
CA ALA A 126 14.42 1.11 -19.57
C ALA A 126 15.43 1.46 -18.46
N LYS A 127 15.05 1.23 -17.20
CA LYS A 127 16.01 1.30 -16.08
C LYS A 127 17.03 0.19 -16.27
N LYS A 128 18.31 0.45 -15.93
CA LYS A 128 19.31 -0.62 -15.83
C LYS A 128 18.75 -1.71 -14.93
N ALA A 129 18.83 -2.95 -15.38
CA ALA A 129 18.39 -4.08 -14.58
C ALA A 129 19.29 -4.17 -13.33
N GLU A 130 18.74 -3.82 -12.19
CA GLU A 130 19.36 -4.16 -10.90
C GLU A 130 19.02 -5.61 -10.60
N VAL A 131 20.05 -6.39 -10.30
CA VAL A 131 19.87 -7.80 -9.94
C VAL A 131 19.37 -7.85 -8.50
N HIS A 132 18.06 -7.99 -8.35
CA HIS A 132 17.45 -8.24 -7.05
C HIS A 132 17.20 -9.73 -6.86
N GLN A 133 17.54 -10.25 -5.68
CA GLN A 133 17.16 -11.62 -5.33
C GLN A 133 15.64 -11.68 -5.22
N LEU A 134 14.99 -12.36 -6.16
CA LEU A 134 13.54 -12.54 -6.16
C LEU A 134 13.16 -13.50 -5.03
N ARG A 135 12.33 -13.03 -4.09
CA ARG A 135 11.67 -13.92 -3.14
C ARG A 135 10.62 -14.75 -3.88
N GLU A 136 10.69 -16.08 -3.75
CA GLU A 136 9.67 -16.96 -4.29
C GLU A 136 8.28 -16.65 -3.75
N ARG A 137 7.26 -16.89 -4.56
CA ARG A 137 5.86 -16.82 -4.14
C ARG A 137 5.55 -17.98 -3.20
N ARG A 138 4.62 -17.76 -2.28
CA ARG A 138 4.03 -18.85 -1.51
C ARG A 138 3.34 -19.84 -2.44
N ALA A 139 3.13 -21.06 -1.95
CA ALA A 139 2.58 -22.11 -2.78
C ALA A 139 1.05 -22.04 -2.87
N CYS A 140 0.40 -21.73 -1.75
CA CYS A 140 -1.04 -21.82 -1.59
C CYS A 140 -1.69 -20.43 -1.51
N PHE A 141 -2.89 -20.31 -2.05
CA PHE A 141 -3.77 -19.15 -1.82
C PHE A 141 -4.13 -19.09 -0.32
N GLY A 142 -4.10 -17.88 0.27
CA GLY A 142 -4.37 -17.68 1.70
C GLY A 142 -3.22 -18.01 2.65
N GLU A 143 -2.07 -18.49 2.14
CA GLU A 143 -0.92 -18.81 2.99
C GLU A 143 -0.24 -17.54 3.54
N LEU A 144 -0.13 -16.48 2.73
CA LEU A 144 0.47 -15.22 3.12
C LEU A 144 -0.20 -14.05 2.41
N ILE A 145 -0.79 -13.18 3.18
CA ILE A 145 -1.41 -11.94 2.66
C ILE A 145 -0.51 -10.76 3.01
N GLN A 146 -0.03 -10.05 1.98
CA GLN A 146 0.69 -8.80 2.18
C GLN A 146 -0.31 -7.69 2.39
N ILE A 147 -0.11 -6.89 3.44
CA ILE A 147 -0.96 -5.75 3.79
C ILE A 147 -0.14 -4.47 3.78
N ASP A 148 -0.74 -3.40 3.26
CA ASP A 148 -0.12 -2.08 3.20
C ASP A 148 -1.18 -0.99 3.09
N GLY A 149 -0.85 0.21 3.60
CA GLY A 149 -1.63 1.42 3.42
C GLY A 149 -1.00 2.32 2.36
N SER A 150 -1.82 2.95 1.52
CA SER A 150 -1.36 3.90 0.52
C SER A 150 -2.11 5.22 0.66
N ASP A 151 -1.47 6.20 1.30
CA ASP A 151 -1.96 7.59 1.28
C ASP A 151 -1.69 8.21 -0.10
N HIS A 152 -2.75 8.65 -0.76
CA HIS A 152 -2.68 9.24 -2.09
C HIS A 152 -3.87 10.18 -2.35
N ALA A 153 -3.76 11.05 -3.36
CA ALA A 153 -4.89 11.82 -3.87
C ALA A 153 -5.78 10.95 -4.77
N TRP A 154 -6.45 9.95 -4.16
CA TRP A 154 -7.25 8.95 -4.88
C TRP A 154 -8.40 9.55 -5.69
N PHE A 155 -8.93 10.67 -5.22
CA PHE A 155 -10.00 11.41 -5.87
C PHE A 155 -9.49 12.62 -6.67
N GLU A 156 -8.16 12.79 -6.78
CA GLU A 156 -7.54 13.96 -7.41
C GLU A 156 -8.00 15.26 -6.70
N GLU A 157 -8.44 16.28 -7.44
CA GLU A 157 -9.00 17.51 -6.88
C GLU A 157 -10.51 17.41 -6.54
N ARG A 158 -11.16 16.26 -6.83
CA ARG A 158 -12.59 16.02 -6.64
C ARG A 158 -12.97 15.64 -5.21
N GLY A 159 -12.01 15.30 -4.36
CA GLY A 159 -12.24 14.89 -2.97
C GLY A 159 -10.98 14.98 -2.14
N GLU A 160 -11.13 14.75 -0.84
CA GLU A 160 -10.02 14.79 0.11
C GLU A 160 -9.04 13.62 -0.08
N ARG A 161 -7.79 13.84 0.32
CA ARG A 161 -6.80 12.76 0.40
C ARG A 161 -7.26 11.73 1.42
N CYS A 162 -6.99 10.48 1.09
CA CYS A 162 -7.34 9.37 1.97
C CYS A 162 -6.38 8.20 1.73
N THR A 163 -6.45 7.21 2.60
CA THR A 163 -5.61 6.02 2.52
C THR A 163 -6.41 4.85 1.97
N LEU A 164 -5.85 4.15 0.98
CA LEU A 164 -6.33 2.85 0.53
C LEU A 164 -5.57 1.74 1.26
N LEU A 165 -6.26 0.92 2.03
CA LEU A 165 -5.74 -0.31 2.59
C LEU A 165 -5.78 -1.40 1.52
N VAL A 166 -4.66 -2.06 1.30
CA VAL A 166 -4.49 -3.06 0.23
C VAL A 166 -4.07 -4.39 0.84
N PHE A 167 -4.85 -5.44 0.60
CA PHE A 167 -4.53 -6.79 1.00
C PHE A 167 -4.35 -7.63 -0.26
N ILE A 168 -3.15 -8.16 -0.46
CA ILE A 168 -2.79 -8.94 -1.64
C ILE A 168 -2.26 -10.32 -1.26
N ASP A 169 -2.75 -11.35 -1.91
CA ASP A 169 -2.23 -12.70 -1.74
C ASP A 169 -0.88 -12.88 -2.41
N ASP A 170 0.08 -13.40 -1.67
CA ASP A 170 1.47 -13.57 -2.13
C ASP A 170 1.59 -14.65 -3.23
N ALA A 171 0.80 -15.71 -3.16
CA ALA A 171 0.85 -16.82 -4.10
C ALA A 171 0.31 -16.43 -5.48
N THR A 172 -0.84 -15.76 -5.52
CA THR A 172 -1.59 -15.49 -6.75
C THR A 172 -1.47 -14.05 -7.23
N GLY A 173 -1.13 -13.13 -6.35
CA GLY A 173 -1.21 -11.69 -6.61
C GLY A 173 -2.65 -11.17 -6.68
N LYS A 174 -3.66 -11.96 -6.24
CA LYS A 174 -5.02 -11.50 -6.11
C LYS A 174 -5.13 -10.40 -5.06
N LEU A 175 -5.87 -9.35 -5.36
CA LEU A 175 -6.40 -8.45 -4.36
C LEU A 175 -7.48 -9.20 -3.57
N VAL A 176 -7.22 -9.46 -2.29
CA VAL A 176 -8.20 -10.13 -1.43
C VAL A 176 -9.07 -9.11 -0.71
N GLU A 177 -8.53 -7.94 -0.36
CA GLU A 177 -9.33 -6.83 0.13
C GLU A 177 -8.76 -5.48 -0.28
N LEU A 178 -9.65 -4.52 -0.51
CA LEU A 178 -9.37 -3.11 -0.70
C LEU A 178 -10.36 -2.31 0.14
N TRP A 179 -9.86 -1.33 0.89
CA TRP A 179 -10.73 -0.52 1.73
C TRP A 179 -10.20 0.91 1.88
N PHE A 180 -11.01 1.91 1.53
CA PHE A 180 -10.67 3.31 1.75
C PHE A 180 -10.99 3.73 3.17
N VAL A 181 -10.05 4.43 3.79
CA VAL A 181 -10.19 5.04 5.12
C VAL A 181 -9.67 6.47 5.08
N PRO A 182 -10.15 7.38 5.95
CA PRO A 182 -9.58 8.72 6.05
C PRO A 182 -8.08 8.68 6.39
N GLU A 183 -7.72 7.87 7.37
CA GLU A 183 -6.36 7.69 7.88
C GLU A 183 -6.09 6.23 8.21
N GLU A 184 -4.82 5.84 8.18
CA GLU A 184 -4.36 4.51 8.53
C GLU A 184 -4.46 4.28 10.04
N THR A 185 -5.43 3.48 10.47
CA THR A 185 -5.73 3.20 11.88
C THR A 185 -5.92 1.72 12.16
N PHE A 186 -5.86 1.34 13.44
CA PHE A 186 -6.23 0.00 13.88
C PHE A 186 -7.64 -0.39 13.42
N PHE A 187 -8.62 0.49 13.58
CA PHE A 187 -10.00 0.21 13.20
C PHE A 187 -10.19 0.06 11.69
N GLY A 188 -9.46 0.85 10.89
CA GLY A 188 -9.48 0.68 9.43
C GLY A 188 -9.01 -0.71 9.00
N TYR A 189 -7.90 -1.19 9.56
CA TYR A 189 -7.40 -2.53 9.25
C TYR A 189 -8.30 -3.64 9.78
N THR A 190 -8.93 -3.47 10.93
CA THR A 190 -9.83 -4.49 11.48
C THR A 190 -11.14 -4.54 10.72
N GLU A 191 -11.64 -3.42 10.19
CA GLU A 191 -12.83 -3.38 9.34
C GLU A 191 -12.55 -4.05 7.99
N ALA A 192 -11.47 -3.69 7.30
CA ALA A 192 -11.03 -4.37 6.09
C ALA A 192 -10.79 -5.87 6.33
N GLY A 193 -10.15 -6.22 7.45
CA GLY A 193 -9.94 -7.60 7.87
C GLY A 193 -11.23 -8.37 8.10
N ARG A 194 -12.24 -7.74 8.70
CA ARG A 194 -13.58 -8.35 8.90
C ARG A 194 -14.19 -8.76 7.57
N HIS A 195 -14.28 -7.83 6.60
CA HIS A 195 -14.83 -8.11 5.27
C HIS A 195 -14.10 -9.27 4.58
N TYR A 196 -12.79 -9.31 4.73
CA TYR A 196 -11.98 -10.38 4.18
C TYR A 196 -12.25 -11.71 4.88
N PHE A 197 -12.22 -11.76 6.22
CA PHE A 197 -12.43 -13.01 6.98
C PHE A 197 -13.83 -13.59 6.82
N GLU A 198 -14.85 -12.74 6.75
CA GLU A 198 -16.24 -13.17 6.56
C GLU A 198 -16.48 -13.77 5.16
N ARG A 199 -15.74 -13.31 4.15
CA ARG A 199 -15.88 -13.77 2.78
C ARG A 199 -15.01 -14.98 2.45
N ASP A 200 -13.72 -14.93 2.79
CA ASP A 200 -12.71 -15.90 2.34
C ASP A 200 -12.20 -16.78 3.48
N GLY A 201 -12.43 -16.42 4.75
CA GLY A 201 -11.85 -17.06 5.91
C GLY A 201 -10.54 -16.41 6.37
N LYS A 202 -9.92 -17.01 7.39
CA LYS A 202 -8.69 -16.53 8.03
C LYS A 202 -7.46 -17.01 7.27
N PRO A 203 -6.53 -16.12 6.84
CA PRO A 203 -5.26 -16.55 6.25
C PRO A 203 -4.36 -17.21 7.31
N VAL A 204 -3.29 -17.86 6.88
CA VAL A 204 -2.27 -18.37 7.79
C VAL A 204 -1.45 -17.22 8.38
N ALA A 205 -1.05 -16.26 7.56
CA ALA A 205 -0.25 -15.13 8.02
C ALA A 205 -0.52 -13.83 7.23
N PHE A 206 -0.36 -12.70 7.93
CA PHE A 206 -0.18 -11.39 7.33
C PHE A 206 1.30 -11.02 7.24
N TYR A 207 1.65 -10.29 6.18
CA TYR A 207 2.97 -9.73 5.96
C TYR A 207 2.87 -8.20 5.86
N SER A 208 3.36 -7.50 6.86
CA SER A 208 3.27 -6.04 6.97
C SER A 208 4.67 -5.41 7.04
N ASP A 209 4.73 -4.08 7.01
CA ASP A 209 5.90 -3.34 7.42
C ASP A 209 6.02 -3.28 8.96
N ARG A 210 6.92 -2.42 9.44
CA ARG A 210 7.12 -2.18 10.88
C ARG A 210 6.31 -0.98 11.41
N HIS A 211 5.20 -0.66 10.78
CA HIS A 211 4.33 0.40 11.25
C HIS A 211 3.82 0.11 12.66
N GLY A 212 3.59 1.16 13.46
CA GLY A 212 3.19 1.05 14.87
C GLY A 212 1.88 0.28 15.12
N ILE A 213 1.04 0.13 14.11
CA ILE A 213 -0.18 -0.69 14.16
C ILE A 213 0.17 -2.18 14.28
N PHE A 214 1.21 -2.63 13.58
CA PHE A 214 1.57 -4.05 13.51
C PHE A 214 2.63 -4.46 14.51
N ARG A 215 3.50 -3.53 14.93
CA ARG A 215 4.62 -3.82 15.81
C ARG A 215 4.84 -2.74 16.86
N VAL A 216 5.13 -3.16 18.09
CA VAL A 216 5.66 -2.27 19.13
C VAL A 216 7.13 -1.99 18.83
N ASN A 217 7.45 -0.74 18.49
CA ASN A 217 8.81 -0.32 18.13
C ASN A 217 9.60 0.27 19.32
N THR A 218 8.96 0.42 20.50
CA THR A 218 9.62 0.92 21.71
C THR A 218 10.66 -0.10 22.19
N PRO A 219 11.92 0.32 22.46
CA PRO A 219 12.91 -0.56 23.06
C PRO A 219 12.38 -1.11 24.38
N GLN A 220 12.35 -2.43 24.50
CA GLN A 220 11.98 -3.10 25.73
C GLN A 220 13.26 -3.40 26.55
N PRO A 221 13.22 -3.38 27.89
CA PRO A 221 14.32 -3.85 28.70
C PRO A 221 14.71 -5.28 28.34
N LEU A 222 16.01 -5.59 28.41
CA LEU A 222 16.54 -6.93 28.16
C LEU A 222 15.77 -7.96 29.01
N GLY A 223 15.23 -9.00 28.36
CA GLY A 223 14.50 -10.09 29.02
C GLY A 223 12.98 -9.93 29.09
N THR A 224 12.40 -8.84 28.57
CA THR A 224 10.95 -8.71 28.46
C THR A 224 10.46 -9.09 27.05
N THR A 225 9.38 -9.87 27.00
CA THR A 225 8.70 -10.17 25.72
C THR A 225 8.12 -8.88 25.14
N PRO A 226 8.35 -8.54 23.86
CA PRO A 226 7.72 -7.37 23.24
C PRO A 226 6.19 -7.44 23.40
N GLY A 227 5.60 -6.37 23.92
CA GLY A 227 4.13 -6.28 24.01
C GLY A 227 3.48 -6.37 22.62
N LEU A 228 2.29 -6.95 22.58
CA LEU A 228 1.50 -6.98 21.35
C LEU A 228 0.83 -5.63 21.11
N THR A 229 0.76 -5.22 19.84
CA THR A 229 -0.14 -4.14 19.43
C THR A 229 -1.59 -4.63 19.50
N GLN A 230 -2.56 -3.73 19.42
CA GLN A 230 -3.97 -4.10 19.38
C GLN A 230 -4.28 -5.01 18.17
N PHE A 231 -3.70 -4.70 17.01
CA PHE A 231 -3.82 -5.54 15.83
C PHE A 231 -3.14 -6.91 16.05
N GLY A 232 -1.94 -6.91 16.63
CA GLY A 232 -1.22 -8.15 16.97
C GLY A 232 -2.02 -9.04 17.92
N ARG A 233 -2.65 -8.47 18.96
CA ARG A 233 -3.53 -9.19 19.87
C ARG A 233 -4.74 -9.79 19.14
N ALA A 234 -5.42 -8.98 18.32
CA ALA A 234 -6.60 -9.46 17.58
C ALA A 234 -6.25 -10.61 16.62
N MET A 235 -5.12 -10.51 15.92
CA MET A 235 -4.66 -11.58 15.02
C MET A 235 -4.22 -12.82 15.80
N GLN A 236 -3.60 -12.68 16.95
CA GLN A 236 -3.25 -13.81 17.82
C GLN A 236 -4.50 -14.55 18.32
N GLU A 237 -5.56 -13.82 18.71
CA GLU A 237 -6.83 -14.45 19.10
C GLU A 237 -7.50 -15.21 17.94
N LEU A 238 -7.29 -14.77 16.70
CA LEU A 238 -7.77 -15.43 15.48
C LEU A 238 -6.83 -16.51 14.96
N ASP A 239 -5.71 -16.77 15.65
CA ASP A 239 -4.66 -17.68 15.21
C ASP A 239 -4.09 -17.33 13.84
N VAL A 240 -3.92 -16.02 13.55
CA VAL A 240 -3.31 -15.49 12.35
C VAL A 240 -1.93 -14.91 12.72
N GLN A 241 -0.88 -15.38 12.06
CA GLN A 241 0.47 -14.88 12.30
C GLN A 241 0.69 -13.51 11.68
N ILE A 242 1.52 -12.67 12.32
CA ILE A 242 1.99 -11.40 11.75
C ILE A 242 3.49 -11.51 11.53
N LEU A 243 3.90 -11.38 10.27
CA LEU A 243 5.29 -11.36 9.85
C LEU A 243 5.65 -9.93 9.42
N CYS A 244 6.59 -9.30 10.14
CA CYS A 244 7.04 -7.96 9.76
C CYS A 244 8.24 -8.03 8.81
N ALA A 245 8.19 -7.26 7.72
CA ALA A 245 9.28 -7.16 6.75
C ALA A 245 10.56 -6.62 7.41
N HIS A 246 11.69 -7.25 7.14
CA HIS A 246 13.00 -6.78 7.59
C HIS A 246 13.62 -5.75 6.64
N SER A 247 13.15 -5.69 5.38
CA SER A 247 13.64 -4.74 4.36
C SER A 247 12.52 -4.29 3.44
N PRO A 248 12.60 -3.09 2.84
CA PRO A 248 11.64 -2.61 1.85
C PRO A 248 11.51 -3.57 0.64
N GLN A 249 12.63 -4.15 0.17
CA GLN A 249 12.65 -5.06 -0.96
C GLN A 249 11.76 -6.31 -0.75
N ALA A 250 11.54 -6.70 0.50
CA ALA A 250 10.70 -7.84 0.84
C ALA A 250 9.20 -7.60 0.53
N LYS A 251 8.75 -6.33 0.41
CA LYS A 251 7.38 -5.92 0.08
C LYS A 251 7.18 -5.53 -1.40
N GLY A 252 8.15 -5.76 -2.26
CA GLY A 252 8.12 -5.29 -3.67
C GLY A 252 6.94 -5.77 -4.52
N ARG A 253 6.11 -6.70 -4.04
CA ARG A 253 4.86 -7.10 -4.72
C ARG A 253 3.73 -6.13 -4.42
N VAL A 254 3.46 -5.87 -3.15
CA VAL A 254 2.40 -4.93 -2.75
C VAL A 254 2.72 -3.53 -3.27
N GLU A 255 3.98 -3.09 -3.22
CA GLU A 255 4.41 -1.79 -3.76
C GLU A 255 4.11 -1.66 -5.27
N ARG A 256 4.40 -2.70 -6.08
CA ARG A 256 4.07 -2.70 -7.51
C ARG A 256 2.57 -2.66 -7.77
N VAL A 257 1.81 -3.37 -6.96
CA VAL A 257 0.35 -3.35 -7.07
C VAL A 257 -0.18 -1.97 -6.70
N ILE A 258 0.30 -1.37 -5.61
CA ILE A 258 -0.06 -0.01 -5.21
C ILE A 258 0.22 1.00 -6.35
N GLN A 259 1.39 0.93 -6.99
CA GLN A 259 1.69 1.78 -8.16
C GLN A 259 0.69 1.57 -9.31
N THR A 260 0.28 0.32 -9.54
CA THR A 260 -0.75 0.00 -10.55
C THR A 260 -2.11 0.53 -10.15
N LEU A 261 -2.46 0.46 -8.86
CA LEU A 261 -3.72 0.99 -8.33
C LEU A 261 -3.74 2.52 -8.40
N GLN A 262 -2.65 3.19 -8.04
CA GLN A 262 -2.52 4.65 -8.14
C GLN A 262 -2.70 5.15 -9.58
N ASP A 263 -2.28 4.38 -10.58
CA ASP A 263 -2.54 4.70 -11.99
C ASP A 263 -3.98 4.34 -12.41
N ARG A 264 -4.44 3.11 -12.12
CA ARG A 264 -5.71 2.59 -12.63
C ARG A 264 -6.94 3.03 -11.84
N LEU A 265 -6.91 2.83 -10.51
CA LEU A 265 -8.08 3.05 -9.66
C LEU A 265 -8.47 4.52 -9.64
N VAL A 266 -7.51 5.45 -9.60
CA VAL A 266 -7.77 6.89 -9.69
C VAL A 266 -8.59 7.23 -10.95
N LYS A 267 -8.18 6.66 -12.09
CA LYS A 267 -8.86 6.88 -13.38
C LYS A 267 -10.23 6.22 -13.44
N GLU A 268 -10.38 5.02 -12.86
CA GLU A 268 -11.68 4.34 -12.78
C GLU A 268 -12.68 5.10 -11.90
N LEU A 269 -12.22 5.63 -10.77
CA LEU A 269 -13.02 6.48 -9.89
C LEU A 269 -13.44 7.78 -10.61
N ARG A 270 -12.53 8.38 -11.40
CA ARG A 270 -12.82 9.57 -12.21
C ARG A 270 -13.87 9.30 -13.27
N LEU A 271 -13.74 8.21 -14.02
CA LEU A 271 -14.71 7.85 -15.07
C LEU A 271 -16.12 7.63 -14.53
N ARG A 272 -16.25 7.19 -13.28
CA ARG A 272 -17.53 6.97 -12.59
C ARG A 272 -18.00 8.17 -11.77
N ASN A 273 -17.24 9.26 -11.80
CA ASN A 273 -17.49 10.47 -11.01
C ASN A 273 -17.58 10.18 -9.49
N ILE A 274 -16.79 9.22 -9.00
CA ILE A 274 -16.71 8.88 -7.58
C ILE A 274 -15.69 9.79 -6.92
N SER A 275 -16.11 10.47 -5.80
CA SER A 275 -15.29 11.45 -5.08
C SER A 275 -15.38 11.33 -3.56
N THR A 276 -16.09 10.31 -3.04
CA THR A 276 -16.23 10.08 -1.60
C THR A 276 -15.75 8.68 -1.23
N ILE A 277 -15.22 8.53 -0.01
CA ILE A 277 -14.76 7.23 0.53
C ILE A 277 -15.92 6.22 0.52
N GLN A 278 -17.12 6.62 0.90
CA GLN A 278 -18.26 5.72 0.95
C GLN A 278 -18.63 5.17 -0.44
N ALA A 279 -18.73 6.04 -1.44
CA ALA A 279 -19.04 5.62 -2.81
C ALA A 279 -17.89 4.78 -3.40
N ALA A 280 -16.64 5.12 -3.07
CA ALA A 280 -15.48 4.35 -3.49
C ALA A 280 -15.49 2.94 -2.89
N ASN A 281 -15.74 2.79 -1.59
CA ASN A 281 -15.84 1.49 -0.94
C ASN A 281 -16.97 0.62 -1.52
N ALA A 282 -18.08 1.23 -1.92
CA ALA A 282 -19.15 0.51 -2.60
C ALA A 282 -18.75 0.00 -4.01
N PHE A 283 -17.83 0.69 -4.68
CA PHE A 283 -17.30 0.31 -6.01
C PHE A 283 -16.16 -0.71 -5.94
N LEU A 284 -15.37 -0.70 -4.87
CA LEU A 284 -14.17 -1.55 -4.76
C LEU A 284 -14.39 -3.06 -5.02
N PRO A 285 -15.51 -3.70 -4.64
CA PRO A 285 -15.73 -5.12 -4.95
C PRO A 285 -15.74 -5.40 -6.46
N GLU A 286 -16.44 -4.57 -7.27
CA GLU A 286 -16.45 -4.68 -8.74
C GLU A 286 -15.05 -4.49 -9.32
N PHE A 287 -14.35 -3.46 -8.88
CA PHE A 287 -13.00 -3.17 -9.33
C PHE A 287 -12.03 -4.31 -8.99
N ARG A 288 -12.12 -4.88 -7.78
CA ARG A 288 -11.28 -5.99 -7.32
C ARG A 288 -11.47 -7.24 -8.19
N GLU A 289 -12.69 -7.58 -8.54
CA GLU A 289 -12.98 -8.72 -9.42
C GLU A 289 -12.39 -8.51 -10.82
N ASP A 290 -12.58 -7.32 -11.41
CA ASP A 290 -12.00 -6.99 -12.70
C ASP A 290 -10.47 -7.00 -12.68
N PHE A 291 -9.87 -6.41 -11.64
CA PHE A 291 -8.43 -6.43 -11.44
C PHE A 291 -7.89 -7.86 -11.32
N ASN A 292 -8.51 -8.70 -10.52
CA ASN A 292 -8.09 -10.08 -10.31
C ASN A 292 -8.21 -10.90 -11.60
N ARG A 293 -9.26 -10.72 -12.38
CA ARG A 293 -9.41 -11.37 -13.68
C ARG A 293 -8.26 -11.05 -14.63
N ARG A 294 -7.71 -9.83 -14.59
CA ARG A 294 -6.65 -9.35 -15.49
C ARG A 294 -5.23 -9.68 -15.03
N PHE A 295 -5.00 -9.63 -13.72
CA PHE A 295 -3.64 -9.61 -13.17
C PHE A 295 -3.29 -10.78 -12.28
N ALA A 296 -4.28 -11.51 -11.77
CA ALA A 296 -4.00 -12.67 -10.94
C ALA A 296 -3.40 -13.82 -11.76
N VAL A 297 -2.55 -14.58 -11.09
CA VAL A 297 -1.96 -15.81 -11.66
C VAL A 297 -2.41 -17.01 -10.82
N PRO A 298 -2.47 -18.21 -11.38
CA PRO A 298 -2.79 -19.39 -10.60
C PRO A 298 -1.72 -19.63 -9.52
N ALA A 299 -2.16 -20.10 -8.34
CA ALA A 299 -1.26 -20.55 -7.31
C ALA A 299 -0.51 -21.82 -7.77
N ARG A 300 0.67 -22.08 -7.21
CA ARG A 300 1.44 -23.28 -7.50
C ARG A 300 0.76 -24.54 -6.98
N SER A 301 0.07 -24.45 -5.84
CA SER A 301 -0.77 -25.51 -5.28
C SER A 301 -2.24 -25.13 -5.44
N THR A 302 -3.08 -26.11 -5.70
CA THR A 302 -4.55 -25.97 -5.76
C THR A 302 -5.18 -25.90 -4.36
N HIS A 303 -4.40 -26.17 -3.30
CA HIS A 303 -4.87 -26.11 -1.93
C HIS A 303 -5.12 -24.66 -1.52
N ASP A 304 -6.30 -24.38 -0.97
CA ASP A 304 -6.64 -23.14 -0.31
C ASP A 304 -6.25 -23.24 1.17
N ALA A 305 -5.35 -22.35 1.61
CA ALA A 305 -4.83 -22.35 2.97
C ALA A 305 -5.68 -21.54 3.95
N HIS A 306 -6.77 -20.92 3.49
CA HIS A 306 -7.69 -20.23 4.40
C HIS A 306 -8.34 -21.21 5.37
N ARG A 307 -8.55 -20.73 6.57
CA ARG A 307 -9.25 -21.47 7.62
C ARG A 307 -10.61 -20.83 7.87
N PRO A 308 -11.69 -21.57 7.99
CA PRO A 308 -13.00 -21.00 8.24
C PRO A 308 -13.03 -20.27 9.58
N LEU A 309 -13.91 -19.28 9.70
CA LEU A 309 -14.26 -18.70 10.99
C LEU A 309 -14.96 -19.75 11.85
N LEU A 310 -14.52 -19.88 13.09
CA LEU A 310 -15.14 -20.78 14.07
C LEU A 310 -16.27 -20.04 14.82
N PRO A 311 -17.27 -20.74 15.36
CA PRO A 311 -18.28 -20.11 16.22
C PRO A 311 -17.70 -19.38 17.45
N SER A 312 -16.51 -19.77 17.88
CA SER A 312 -15.75 -19.12 18.95
C SER A 312 -15.11 -17.79 18.54
N ASP A 313 -14.92 -17.56 17.23
CA ASP A 313 -14.28 -16.36 16.67
C ASP A 313 -15.27 -15.19 16.65
N ASN A 314 -15.58 -14.65 17.82
CA ASN A 314 -16.46 -13.49 17.93
C ASN A 314 -15.70 -12.22 17.44
N LEU A 315 -15.86 -11.90 16.15
CA LEU A 315 -15.20 -10.75 15.52
C LEU A 315 -15.61 -9.43 16.17
N ASP A 316 -16.86 -9.30 16.66
CA ASP A 316 -17.33 -8.07 17.32
C ASP A 316 -16.58 -7.78 18.63
N ARG A 317 -16.11 -8.83 19.28
CA ARG A 317 -15.27 -8.71 20.46
C ARG A 317 -13.78 -8.61 20.11
N ILE A 318 -13.32 -9.48 19.23
CA ILE A 318 -11.89 -9.61 18.91
C ILE A 318 -11.34 -8.35 18.23
N LEU A 319 -12.11 -7.78 17.30
CA LEU A 319 -11.70 -6.62 16.51
C LEU A 319 -11.95 -5.27 17.20
N THR A 320 -12.06 -5.26 18.54
CA THR A 320 -12.15 -4.04 19.35
C THR A 320 -10.78 -3.62 19.89
N HIS A 321 -10.62 -2.35 20.22
CA HIS A 321 -9.50 -1.88 21.02
C HIS A 321 -9.70 -2.34 22.46
N GLN A 322 -8.79 -3.16 22.99
CA GLN A 322 -8.96 -3.74 24.32
C GLN A 322 -7.94 -3.18 25.30
N LYS A 323 -8.42 -2.87 26.50
CA LYS A 323 -7.58 -2.41 27.63
C LYS A 323 -7.99 -3.13 28.91
N THR A 324 -7.02 -3.67 29.61
CA THR A 324 -7.25 -4.23 30.95
C THR A 324 -7.41 -3.11 31.95
N GLY A 325 -8.47 -3.16 32.76
CA GLY A 325 -8.74 -2.30 33.89
C GLY A 325 -8.96 -3.09 35.16
N VAL A 326 -8.93 -2.45 36.30
CA VAL A 326 -9.25 -3.05 37.61
C VAL A 326 -10.40 -2.28 38.23
N LEU A 327 -11.45 -2.96 38.65
CA LEU A 327 -12.57 -2.36 39.30
C LEU A 327 -12.17 -1.82 40.68
N SER A 328 -12.63 -0.63 41.00
CA SER A 328 -12.46 -0.03 42.35
C SER A 328 -13.30 -0.77 43.39
N LYS A 329 -13.16 -0.37 44.68
CA LYS A 329 -14.05 -0.88 45.74
C LYS A 329 -15.53 -0.57 45.46
N ASN A 330 -15.79 0.55 44.76
CA ASN A 330 -17.14 0.98 44.40
C ASN A 330 -17.58 0.45 43.03
N LEU A 331 -16.93 -0.56 42.51
CA LEU A 331 -17.19 -1.17 41.20
C LEU A 331 -17.13 -0.17 40.02
N THR A 332 -16.21 0.78 40.09
CA THR A 332 -15.99 1.73 38.99
C THR A 332 -14.68 1.45 38.29
N VAL A 333 -14.65 1.71 36.99
CA VAL A 333 -13.44 1.79 36.19
C VAL A 333 -13.45 3.04 35.34
N GLN A 334 -12.28 3.65 35.13
CA GLN A 334 -12.15 4.87 34.34
C GLN A 334 -11.52 4.54 32.98
N TYR A 335 -12.16 5.02 31.90
CA TYR A 335 -11.67 4.95 30.56
C TYR A 335 -12.02 6.24 29.79
N HIS A 336 -11.08 6.83 29.06
CA HIS A 336 -11.26 8.10 28.31
C HIS A 336 -11.96 9.23 29.08
N LYS A 337 -11.58 9.47 30.38
CA LYS A 337 -12.18 10.48 31.28
C LYS A 337 -13.63 10.20 31.62
N ILE A 338 -14.18 9.06 31.25
CA ILE A 338 -15.51 8.59 31.64
C ILE A 338 -15.35 7.57 32.78
N ILE A 339 -16.17 7.67 33.79
CA ILE A 339 -16.28 6.71 34.88
C ILE A 339 -17.43 5.77 34.54
N TYR A 340 -17.14 4.48 34.48
CA TYR A 340 -18.10 3.41 34.26
C TYR A 340 -18.39 2.75 35.60
N GLN A 341 -19.63 2.85 36.07
CA GLN A 341 -20.12 2.23 37.29
C GLN A 341 -20.80 0.92 36.92
N ILE A 342 -20.27 -0.18 37.37
CA ILE A 342 -20.83 -1.52 37.08
C ILE A 342 -22.13 -1.72 37.88
N GLN A 343 -23.15 -2.19 37.19
CA GLN A 343 -24.42 -2.61 37.78
C GLN A 343 -24.40 -4.13 37.88
N THR A 344 -24.68 -4.64 39.06
CA THR A 344 -24.67 -6.11 39.28
C THR A 344 -25.64 -6.46 40.41
N GLU A 345 -26.35 -7.56 40.22
CA GLU A 345 -27.16 -8.19 41.27
C GLU A 345 -26.30 -9.06 42.20
N ARG A 346 -25.05 -9.34 41.83
CA ARG A 346 -24.09 -10.09 42.64
C ARG A 346 -23.60 -9.24 43.78
N PRO A 347 -23.24 -9.86 44.94
CA PRO A 347 -22.62 -9.14 46.03
C PRO A 347 -21.42 -8.34 45.54
N THR A 348 -21.35 -7.05 45.93
CA THR A 348 -20.32 -6.11 45.42
C THR A 348 -18.90 -6.57 45.69
N TYR A 349 -18.66 -7.28 46.81
CA TYR A 349 -17.32 -7.82 47.12
C TYR A 349 -16.80 -8.84 46.09
N ALA A 350 -17.68 -9.53 45.37
CA ALA A 350 -17.28 -10.52 44.38
C ALA A 350 -16.56 -9.90 43.16
N LEU A 351 -16.81 -8.64 42.86
CA LEU A 351 -16.23 -7.91 41.75
C LEU A 351 -15.23 -6.81 42.16
N GLN A 352 -15.08 -6.56 43.47
CA GLN A 352 -14.10 -5.58 43.95
C GLN A 352 -12.68 -6.00 43.56
N LYS A 353 -11.91 -5.07 43.04
CA LYS A 353 -10.53 -5.30 42.55
C LYS A 353 -10.43 -6.37 41.47
N ALA A 354 -11.54 -6.79 40.86
CA ALA A 354 -11.51 -7.75 39.77
C ALA A 354 -10.91 -7.11 38.51
N PRO A 355 -10.06 -7.82 37.77
CA PRO A 355 -9.60 -7.38 36.45
C PRO A 355 -10.76 -7.48 35.45
N VAL A 356 -10.95 -6.44 34.66
CA VAL A 356 -11.94 -6.37 33.59
C VAL A 356 -11.28 -6.00 32.28
N THR A 357 -11.84 -6.44 31.17
CA THR A 357 -11.42 -6.03 29.82
C THR A 357 -12.40 -4.97 29.32
N ILE A 358 -11.89 -3.81 28.97
CA ILE A 358 -12.64 -2.73 28.36
C ILE A 358 -12.44 -2.86 26.87
N CYS A 359 -13.51 -3.07 26.12
CA CYS A 359 -13.53 -3.24 24.68
C CYS A 359 -14.20 -2.00 24.05
N GLU A 360 -13.49 -1.31 23.16
CA GLU A 360 -14.02 -0.17 22.40
C GLU A 360 -14.07 -0.54 20.92
N ASN A 361 -15.23 -0.36 20.30
CA ASN A 361 -15.39 -0.59 18.85
C ASN A 361 -15.10 0.69 18.03
N ALA A 362 -15.14 0.57 16.69
CA ALA A 362 -14.88 1.68 15.78
C ALA A 362 -15.87 2.86 15.93
N LYS A 363 -17.04 2.64 16.52
CA LYS A 363 -18.03 3.68 16.78
C LYS A 363 -17.80 4.39 18.12
N GLY A 364 -16.78 3.98 18.90
CA GLY A 364 -16.52 4.48 20.25
C GLY A 364 -17.44 3.89 21.31
N GLU A 365 -18.21 2.85 21.00
CA GLU A 365 -19.03 2.16 21.98
C GLU A 365 -18.15 1.24 22.83
N VAL A 366 -18.34 1.32 24.14
CA VAL A 366 -17.55 0.59 25.12
C VAL A 366 -18.34 -0.57 25.69
N THR A 367 -17.74 -1.76 25.69
CA THR A 367 -18.24 -2.93 26.41
C THR A 367 -17.23 -3.34 27.47
N ILE A 368 -17.69 -3.58 28.69
CA ILE A 368 -16.83 -4.03 29.79
C ILE A 368 -17.07 -5.51 30.03
N LEU A 369 -16.02 -6.31 29.96
CA LEU A 369 -16.09 -7.75 30.12
C LEU A 369 -15.43 -8.19 31.43
N TYR A 370 -16.09 -9.08 32.15
CA TYR A 370 -15.49 -9.85 33.23
C TYR A 370 -15.55 -11.35 32.88
N LYS A 371 -14.40 -11.99 32.79
CA LYS A 371 -14.30 -13.40 32.35
C LYS A 371 -15.07 -13.67 31.04
N ASN A 372 -14.90 -12.79 30.06
CA ASN A 372 -15.58 -12.80 28.75
C ASN A 372 -17.11 -12.59 28.77
N GLN A 373 -17.71 -12.25 29.91
CA GLN A 373 -19.13 -11.92 30.00
C GLN A 373 -19.32 -10.39 30.11
N PRO A 374 -20.24 -9.80 29.35
CA PRO A 374 -20.49 -8.38 29.41
C PRO A 374 -21.12 -7.99 30.75
N LEU A 375 -20.68 -6.87 31.30
CA LEU A 375 -21.22 -6.26 32.50
C LEU A 375 -22.08 -5.06 32.12
N ALA A 376 -23.25 -4.95 32.74
CA ALA A 376 -24.06 -3.74 32.65
C ALA A 376 -23.41 -2.62 33.43
N TYR A 377 -23.51 -1.38 32.94
CA TYR A 377 -22.91 -0.22 33.60
C TYR A 377 -23.71 1.07 33.34
N THR A 378 -23.50 2.07 34.18
CA THR A 378 -23.86 3.46 33.94
C THR A 378 -22.63 4.32 33.83
N THR A 379 -22.71 5.41 33.08
CA THR A 379 -21.57 6.30 32.81
C THR A 379 -21.71 7.65 33.51
N TYR A 380 -20.60 8.13 34.03
CA TYR A 380 -20.47 9.46 34.60
C TYR A 380 -19.29 10.17 33.94
N ARG A 381 -19.54 11.36 33.41
CA ARG A 381 -18.43 12.19 32.93
C ARG A 381 -17.83 12.89 34.15
N LYS A 382 -16.52 12.75 34.32
CA LYS A 382 -15.76 13.53 35.28
C LYS A 382 -15.71 14.97 34.75
N LEU A 383 -16.59 15.82 35.23
CA LEU A 383 -16.48 17.26 35.00
C LEU A 383 -15.14 17.69 35.59
N ALA A 384 -14.28 18.29 34.81
CA ALA A 384 -13.12 18.97 35.36
C ALA A 384 -13.65 20.01 36.37
N PRO A 385 -13.11 20.08 37.58
CA PRO A 385 -13.46 21.16 38.46
C PRO A 385 -13.18 22.47 37.71
N GLN A 386 -14.23 23.22 37.45
CA GLN A 386 -14.11 24.50 36.78
C GLN A 386 -13.39 25.40 37.76
N ALA A 387 -12.09 25.59 37.53
CA ALA A 387 -11.34 26.57 38.29
C ALA A 387 -11.89 27.93 37.87
N GLU A 388 -12.54 28.61 38.80
CA GLU A 388 -12.95 29.99 38.62
C GLU A 388 -11.67 30.82 38.46
N VAL A 389 -11.50 31.43 37.31
CA VAL A 389 -10.36 32.34 37.07
C VAL A 389 -10.64 33.62 37.82
N VAL A 390 -10.13 33.73 39.03
CA VAL A 390 -10.27 34.91 39.92
C VAL A 390 -9.08 35.81 39.67
N ASP A 391 -9.33 37.11 39.50
CA ASP A 391 -8.26 38.09 39.39
C ASP A 391 -7.35 38.04 40.62
N THR A 392 -6.06 38.25 40.45
CA THR A 392 -5.03 38.19 41.51
C THR A 392 -5.39 39.06 42.71
N LYS A 393 -6.08 40.20 42.50
CA LYS A 393 -6.59 41.03 43.57
C LYS A 393 -7.71 40.40 44.40
N GLN A 394 -8.59 39.62 43.77
CA GLN A 394 -9.63 38.85 44.45
C GLN A 394 -9.06 37.67 45.21
N LEU A 395 -8.08 36.98 44.61
CA LEU A 395 -7.37 35.87 45.24
C LEU A 395 -6.66 36.30 46.51
N ASN A 396 -6.00 37.49 46.51
CA ASN A 396 -5.34 38.06 47.68
C ASN A 396 -6.31 38.55 48.77
N ARG A 397 -7.59 38.75 48.45
CA ARG A 397 -8.64 39.08 49.44
C ARG A 397 -9.24 37.83 50.08
N THR A 398 -9.23 36.71 49.36
CA THR A 398 -9.88 35.45 49.82
C THR A 398 -8.88 34.50 50.50
N ILE A 399 -7.59 34.61 50.19
CA ILE A 399 -6.56 33.84 50.85
C ILE A 399 -5.99 34.68 51.97
N PRO A 400 -6.17 34.28 53.24
CA PRO A 400 -5.56 35.02 54.35
C PRO A 400 -4.05 35.05 54.16
N LEU A 401 -3.47 36.25 54.27
CA LEU A 401 -2.02 36.41 54.21
C LEU A 401 -1.37 35.42 55.18
N PRO A 402 -0.36 34.68 54.74
CA PRO A 402 0.34 33.74 55.61
C PRO A 402 0.82 34.51 56.85
N LYS A 403 0.44 34.07 58.05
CA LYS A 403 0.91 34.66 59.27
C LYS A 403 2.44 34.66 59.26
N PRO A 404 3.06 35.85 59.52
CA PRO A 404 4.50 35.89 59.57
C PRO A 404 5.01 34.87 60.59
N PRO A 405 6.05 34.12 60.29
CA PRO A 405 6.56 33.10 61.20
C PRO A 405 6.91 33.77 62.56
N ALA A 406 6.65 33.05 63.63
CA ALA A 406 6.94 33.49 65.00
C ALA A 406 8.40 33.97 65.11
N SER A 407 8.66 34.88 66.04
CA SER A 407 10.00 35.50 66.23
C SER A 407 11.11 34.48 66.44
N ASN A 408 10.78 33.31 67.00
CA ASN A 408 11.69 32.20 67.27
C ASN A 408 11.71 31.15 66.12
N HIS A 409 11.08 31.43 64.97
CA HIS A 409 11.03 30.48 63.85
C HIS A 409 12.45 30.29 63.24
N PRO A 410 12.91 29.05 62.99
CA PRO A 410 14.26 28.76 62.48
C PRO A 410 14.67 29.58 61.26
N TRP A 411 13.76 29.94 60.40
CA TRP A 411 14.02 30.75 59.20
C TRP A 411 14.41 32.20 59.49
N ARG A 412 13.99 32.76 60.61
CA ARG A 412 14.38 34.12 61.05
C ARG A 412 15.78 34.16 61.67
N THR A 413 16.26 33.02 62.13
CA THR A 413 17.60 32.88 62.76
C THR A 413 18.64 32.35 61.76
N TYR A 414 18.23 31.75 60.65
CA TYR A 414 19.14 31.13 59.69
C TYR A 414 20.12 32.10 59.02
N GLY A 415 19.75 33.37 58.86
CA GLY A 415 20.65 34.40 58.32
C GLY A 415 21.62 35.05 59.31
N LYS A 416 21.40 34.90 60.60
CA LYS A 416 22.26 35.55 61.62
C LYS A 416 23.58 34.80 61.89
N HIS A 417 23.67 33.52 61.48
CA HIS A 417 24.87 32.73 61.61
C HIS A 417 25.78 32.78 60.39
N LEU A 418 25.40 33.44 59.29
CA LEU A 418 26.23 33.54 58.09
C LEU A 418 27.06 34.85 57.97
N ASN A 419 26.93 35.80 58.96
CA ASN A 419 27.68 37.07 58.98
C ASN A 419 28.87 37.07 59.96
N GLY A 420 29.44 35.91 60.28
CA GLY A 420 30.75 35.80 60.91
C GLY A 420 31.84 36.06 59.85
N LYS A 421 32.49 37.23 59.94
CA LYS A 421 33.67 37.55 59.12
C LYS A 421 34.71 36.45 59.24
N PRO A 422 35.27 35.93 58.17
CA PRO A 422 36.50 35.12 58.26
C PRO A 422 37.66 36.07 58.53
N THR A 423 38.35 35.85 59.63
CA THR A 423 39.63 36.45 59.99
C THR A 423 40.66 35.92 58.95
N GLN A 424 41.31 36.83 58.23
CA GLN A 424 42.46 36.53 57.39
C GLN A 424 43.60 36.08 58.27
N GLN A 425 44.05 34.87 58.16
CA GLN A 425 45.42 34.45 58.53
C GLN A 425 46.22 34.31 57.23
N SER A 426 47.09 35.27 57.01
CA SER A 426 48.15 35.26 56.08
C SER A 426 49.23 34.27 56.55
N THR A 427 49.52 33.31 55.72
CA THR A 427 50.75 32.51 55.86
C THR A 427 51.62 32.70 54.59
N PRO A 428 52.94 32.92 54.74
CA PRO A 428 53.78 33.36 53.62
C PRO A 428 54.19 32.18 52.75
N LEU A 429 54.39 32.49 51.50
CA LEU A 429 55.01 31.69 50.47
C LEU A 429 56.45 31.28 50.91
N GLY A 430 56.75 29.99 50.89
CA GLY A 430 58.06 29.43 50.87
C GLY A 430 58.36 28.91 49.49
N THR A 431 59.35 29.51 48.89
CA THR A 431 60.13 29.03 47.74
C THR A 431 60.82 27.75 48.05
N ASP A 432 60.70 26.70 47.26
CA ASP A 432 61.75 25.99 46.52
C ASP A 432 61.08 25.00 45.52
#